data_e5e77b848d7ff359c6889e070b150cad
#
_entry.id   e5e77b848d7ff359c6889e070b150cad
#
_cell.length_a   1.000
_cell.length_b   1.000
_cell.length_c   1.000
_cell.angle_alpha   90.00
_cell.angle_beta   90.00
_cell.angle_gamma   90.00
#
_symmetry.space_group_name_H-M   'P 1'
#
loop_
_entity.id
_entity.type
_entity.pdbx_description
1 polymer ?
#
loop_
_entity_poly.entity_id
_entity_poly.type
_entity_poly.pdbx_seq_one_letter_code
_entity_poly.pdbx_strand_id
1 'polypeptide(L)'
;HYQLICNNFDFSSFSLISCNAIDAELYKHHFEFAADLANYVNDAQIEAIKDGMTYGVVPKTYKAHLEMIPKLKENEKLQILNWLKEAREFAIDASDSKSKHAWFGKYKGRINNWLTARGYDLKSERDGWNQRIEAAKKQK
;
A
#
# COMPACT_ATOMS: atom_id res chain seq x y z
N HIS A 1 -9.09 0.05 9.62
CA HIS A 1 -10.05 -0.18 8.54
C HIS A 1 -11.30 -0.86 9.07
N TYR A 2 -11.23 -2.00 9.72
CA TYR A 2 -12.35 -2.61 10.44
C TYR A 2 -12.82 -1.75 11.63
N GLN A 3 -11.93 -0.96 12.18
CA GLN A 3 -12.21 0.08 13.16
C GLN A 3 -13.24 1.11 12.64
N LEU A 4 -13.25 1.40 11.33
CA LEU A 4 -14.24 2.28 10.70
C LEU A 4 -15.64 1.64 10.62
N ILE A 5 -15.71 0.33 10.45
CA ILE A 5 -16.98 -0.42 10.51
C ILE A 5 -17.51 -0.40 11.93
N CYS A 6 -16.64 -0.58 12.92
CA CYS A 6 -17.00 -0.56 14.33
C CYS A 6 -17.35 0.84 14.84
N ASN A 7 -16.79 1.90 14.28
CA ASN A 7 -17.06 3.29 14.68
C ASN A 7 -18.49 3.78 14.34
N ASN A 8 -19.23 3.04 13.54
CA ASN A 8 -20.62 3.34 13.21
C ASN A 8 -21.65 2.61 14.11
N PHE A 9 -21.17 1.80 15.05
CA PHE A 9 -21.99 1.12 16.04
C PHE A 9 -21.80 1.73 17.43
N ASP A 10 -22.88 1.80 18.20
CA ASP A 10 -22.89 2.34 19.56
C ASP A 10 -21.92 1.57 20.47
N PHE A 11 -20.93 2.29 21.02
CA PHE A 11 -19.77 1.71 21.71
C PHE A 11 -20.10 1.21 23.11
N SER A 12 -20.58 -0.03 23.19
CA SER A 12 -20.35 -0.83 24.41
C SER A 12 -19.04 -1.61 24.29
N SER A 13 -18.36 -1.90 25.39
CA SER A 13 -17.15 -2.76 25.41
C SER A 13 -17.37 -4.12 24.73
N PHE A 14 -18.59 -4.59 24.66
CA PHE A 14 -19.01 -5.80 23.95
C PHE A 14 -18.91 -5.65 22.42
N SER A 15 -19.23 -4.47 21.89
CA SER A 15 -19.12 -4.16 20.47
C SER A 15 -17.66 -4.16 20.00
N LEU A 16 -16.73 -3.64 20.80
CA LEU A 16 -15.30 -3.62 20.51
C LEU A 16 -14.69 -5.03 20.48
N ILE A 17 -15.10 -5.90 21.40
CA ILE A 17 -14.68 -7.31 21.42
C ILE A 17 -15.18 -8.04 20.18
N SER A 18 -16.43 -7.79 19.77
CA SER A 18 -17.00 -8.36 18.54
C SER A 18 -16.25 -7.93 17.28
N CYS A 19 -15.86 -6.65 17.18
CA CYS A 19 -15.07 -6.15 16.07
C CYS A 19 -13.67 -6.78 16.00
N ASN A 20 -12.99 -6.91 17.12
CA ASN A 20 -11.69 -7.57 17.20
C ASN A 20 -11.77 -9.06 16.78
N ALA A 21 -12.86 -9.73 17.12
CA ALA A 21 -13.11 -11.11 16.72
C ALA A 21 -13.34 -11.22 15.19
N ILE A 22 -14.06 -10.28 14.59
CA ILE A 22 -14.27 -10.20 13.14
C ILE A 22 -12.95 -9.95 12.42
N ASP A 23 -12.13 -9.02 12.92
CA ASP A 23 -10.82 -8.72 12.36
C ASP A 23 -9.89 -9.94 12.39
N ALA A 24 -9.86 -10.66 13.51
CA ALA A 24 -9.07 -11.88 13.65
C ALA A 24 -9.53 -12.98 12.68
N GLU A 25 -10.82 -13.16 12.50
CA GLU A 25 -11.38 -14.17 11.59
C GLU A 25 -11.09 -13.80 10.12
N LEU A 26 -11.23 -12.54 9.73
CA LEU A 26 -10.88 -12.07 8.38
C LEU A 26 -9.39 -12.22 8.09
N TYR A 27 -8.53 -11.91 9.06
CA TYR A 27 -7.09 -12.09 8.92
C TYR A 27 -6.70 -13.55 8.75
N LYS A 28 -7.35 -14.45 9.46
CA LYS A 28 -7.18 -15.90 9.30
C LYS A 28 -7.54 -16.35 7.87
N HIS A 29 -8.67 -15.90 7.34
CA HIS A 29 -9.12 -16.27 5.99
C HIS A 29 -8.29 -15.61 4.88
N HIS A 30 -7.57 -14.52 5.15
CA HIS A 30 -6.69 -13.87 4.18
C HIS A 30 -5.67 -14.85 3.59
N PHE A 31 -4.98 -15.63 4.42
CA PHE A 31 -3.99 -16.61 3.96
C PHE A 31 -4.62 -17.84 3.31
N GLU A 32 -5.80 -18.25 3.74
CA GLU A 32 -6.57 -19.31 3.10
C GLU A 32 -6.92 -18.94 1.65
N PHE A 33 -7.39 -17.73 1.42
CA PHE A 33 -7.67 -17.23 0.08
C PHE A 33 -6.43 -17.28 -0.83
N ALA A 34 -5.28 -16.83 -0.37
CA ALA A 34 -4.03 -16.87 -1.12
C ALA A 34 -3.58 -18.31 -1.41
N ALA A 35 -3.72 -19.22 -0.44
CA ALA A 35 -3.39 -20.63 -0.59
C ALA A 35 -4.31 -21.33 -1.59
N ASP A 36 -5.60 -21.06 -1.54
CA ASP A 36 -6.58 -21.63 -2.49
C ASP A 36 -6.29 -21.14 -3.91
N LEU A 37 -5.98 -19.87 -4.07
CA LEU A 37 -5.65 -19.28 -5.35
C LEU A 37 -4.39 -19.90 -5.96
N ALA A 38 -3.37 -20.21 -5.14
CA ALA A 38 -2.12 -20.83 -5.54
C ALA A 38 -2.31 -22.24 -6.18
N ASN A 39 -3.44 -22.90 -5.95
CA ASN A 39 -3.76 -24.17 -6.60
C ASN A 39 -4.14 -24.03 -8.08
N TYR A 40 -4.47 -22.82 -8.54
CA TYR A 40 -5.01 -22.58 -9.88
C TYR A 40 -4.13 -21.65 -10.72
N VAL A 41 -3.30 -20.83 -10.09
CA VAL A 41 -2.50 -19.78 -10.76
C VAL A 41 -1.07 -19.75 -10.20
N ASN A 42 -0.13 -19.26 -10.99
CA ASN A 42 1.26 -19.10 -10.55
C ASN A 42 1.46 -17.80 -9.74
N ASP A 43 2.63 -17.62 -9.13
CA ASP A 43 2.96 -16.48 -8.27
C ASP A 43 2.80 -15.12 -8.99
N ALA A 44 3.21 -15.02 -10.25
CA ALA A 44 3.07 -13.79 -11.02
C ALA A 44 1.60 -13.43 -11.27
N GLN A 45 0.76 -14.42 -11.49
CA GLN A 45 -0.69 -14.24 -11.63
C GLN A 45 -1.34 -13.85 -10.31
N ILE A 46 -0.90 -14.44 -9.19
CA ILE A 46 -1.35 -14.04 -7.84
C ILE A 46 -1.04 -12.55 -7.58
N GLU A 47 0.18 -12.12 -7.87
CA GLU A 47 0.59 -10.73 -7.73
C GLU A 47 -0.29 -9.79 -8.60
N ALA A 48 -0.54 -10.18 -9.84
CA ALA A 48 -1.39 -9.41 -10.76
C ALA A 48 -2.85 -9.30 -10.27
N ILE A 49 -3.40 -10.38 -9.71
CA ILE A 49 -4.75 -10.38 -9.11
C ILE A 49 -4.80 -9.43 -7.90
N LYS A 50 -3.83 -9.53 -7.00
CA LYS A 50 -3.73 -8.64 -5.83
C LYS A 50 -3.62 -7.17 -6.24
N ASP A 51 -2.84 -6.87 -7.26
CA ASP A 51 -2.72 -5.51 -7.81
C ASP A 51 -4.04 -5.04 -8.43
N GLY A 52 -4.74 -5.91 -9.16
CA GLY A 52 -6.07 -5.62 -9.70
C GLY A 52 -7.10 -5.29 -8.61
N MET A 53 -7.12 -6.06 -7.52
CA MET A 53 -8.00 -5.84 -6.37
C MET A 53 -7.73 -4.52 -5.63
N THR A 54 -6.56 -3.94 -5.81
CA THR A 54 -6.08 -2.73 -5.13
C THR A 54 -5.70 -1.60 -6.09
N TYR A 55 -6.35 -1.55 -7.26
CA TYR A 55 -6.24 -0.48 -8.27
C TYR A 55 -4.82 -0.26 -8.83
N GLY A 56 -3.94 -1.24 -8.72
CA GLY A 56 -2.56 -1.13 -9.17
C GLY A 56 -1.74 -0.08 -8.41
N VAL A 57 -2.07 0.18 -7.15
CA VAL A 57 -1.39 1.22 -6.34
C VAL A 57 0.07 0.86 -6.10
N VAL A 58 0.40 -0.41 -5.86
CA VAL A 58 1.80 -0.84 -5.61
C VAL A 58 2.72 -0.48 -6.76
N PRO A 59 2.50 -0.97 -8.00
CA PRO A 59 3.40 -0.67 -9.11
C PRO A 59 3.46 0.81 -9.44
N LYS A 60 2.33 1.52 -9.40
CA LYS A 60 2.27 2.97 -9.67
C LYS A 60 3.06 3.77 -8.65
N THR A 61 2.87 3.49 -7.37
CA THR A 61 3.55 4.21 -6.28
C THR A 61 5.03 3.88 -6.23
N TYR A 62 5.39 2.62 -6.45
CA TYR A 62 6.79 2.20 -6.51
C TYR A 62 7.54 2.91 -7.64
N LYS A 63 6.99 2.88 -8.85
CA LYS A 63 7.53 3.60 -10.00
C LYS A 63 7.71 5.09 -9.71
N ALA A 64 6.70 5.74 -9.12
CA ALA A 64 6.77 7.15 -8.76
C ALA A 64 7.92 7.45 -7.78
N HIS A 65 8.17 6.60 -6.79
CA HIS A 65 9.31 6.78 -5.88
C HIS A 65 10.67 6.65 -6.61
N LEU A 66 10.80 5.67 -7.52
CA LEU A 66 12.03 5.50 -8.30
C LEU A 66 12.31 6.69 -9.22
N GLU A 67 11.27 7.24 -9.85
CA GLU A 67 11.40 8.41 -10.72
C GLU A 67 11.65 9.70 -9.94
N MET A 68 11.00 9.84 -8.77
CA MET A 68 11.17 11.00 -7.90
C MET A 68 12.57 11.07 -7.30
N ILE A 69 13.11 9.93 -6.86
CA ILE A 69 14.42 9.85 -6.19
C ILE A 69 15.34 8.88 -6.94
N PRO A 70 15.95 9.30 -8.06
CA PRO A 70 16.79 8.40 -8.86
C PRO A 70 18.01 7.82 -8.13
N LYS A 71 18.45 8.46 -7.05
CA LYS A 71 19.61 8.07 -6.23
C LYS A 71 19.32 7.06 -5.13
N LEU A 72 18.08 6.48 -5.07
CA LEU A 72 17.75 5.42 -4.12
C LEU A 72 18.69 4.22 -4.27
N LYS A 73 19.18 3.74 -3.14
CA LYS A 73 20.00 2.52 -3.07
C LYS A 73 19.11 1.27 -3.24
N GLU A 74 19.68 0.16 -3.67
CA GLU A 74 18.92 -1.07 -3.92
C GLU A 74 18.19 -1.59 -2.67
N ASN A 75 18.81 -1.52 -1.50
CA ASN A 75 18.16 -1.89 -0.24
C ASN A 75 16.99 -0.95 0.12
N GLU A 76 17.06 0.32 -0.27
CA GLU A 76 15.99 1.28 -0.05
C GLU A 76 14.81 1.04 -1.00
N LYS A 77 15.09 0.74 -2.26
CA LYS A 77 14.09 0.34 -3.24
C LYS A 77 13.34 -0.91 -2.79
N LEU A 78 14.08 -1.92 -2.32
CA LEU A 78 13.49 -3.15 -1.80
C LEU A 78 12.61 -2.90 -0.58
N GLN A 79 13.05 -2.05 0.35
CA GLN A 79 12.27 -1.71 1.56
C GLN A 79 10.97 -0.99 1.20
N ILE A 80 11.01 -0.05 0.26
CA ILE A 80 9.81 0.65 -0.23
C ILE A 80 8.83 -0.35 -0.85
N LEU A 81 9.33 -1.25 -1.71
CA LEU A 81 8.50 -2.26 -2.35
C LEU A 81 7.85 -3.20 -1.33
N ASN A 82 8.61 -3.66 -0.33
CA ASN A 82 8.13 -4.54 0.72
C ASN A 82 7.00 -3.88 1.54
N TRP A 83 7.16 -2.62 1.91
CA TRP A 83 6.11 -1.89 2.62
C TRP A 83 4.86 -1.63 1.78
N LEU A 84 5.03 -1.37 0.49
CA LEU A 84 3.87 -1.22 -0.41
C LEU A 84 3.11 -2.54 -0.59
N LYS A 85 3.83 -3.65 -0.68
CA LYS A 85 3.21 -4.99 -0.72
C LYS A 85 2.52 -5.34 0.60
N GLU A 86 3.11 -5.00 1.72
CA GLU A 86 2.49 -5.17 3.05
C GLU A 86 1.19 -4.36 3.16
N ALA A 87 1.20 -3.09 2.72
CA ALA A 87 -0.01 -2.27 2.66
C ALA A 87 -1.09 -2.90 1.78
N ARG A 88 -0.70 -3.49 0.65
CA ARG A 88 -1.61 -4.19 -0.26
C ARG A 88 -2.30 -5.38 0.41
N GLU A 89 -1.58 -6.17 1.20
CA GLU A 89 -2.17 -7.31 1.92
C GLU A 89 -3.31 -6.86 2.86
N PHE A 90 -3.16 -5.73 3.54
CA PHE A 90 -4.25 -5.14 4.33
C PHE A 90 -5.36 -4.52 3.46
N ALA A 91 -4.99 -3.88 2.36
CA ALA A 91 -5.94 -3.24 1.46
C ALA A 91 -6.86 -4.24 0.74
N ILE A 92 -6.41 -5.45 0.46
CA ILE A 92 -7.22 -6.51 -0.16
C ILE A 92 -8.47 -6.79 0.67
N ASP A 93 -8.34 -6.86 1.98
CA ASP A 93 -9.43 -7.18 2.90
C ASP A 93 -10.33 -5.96 3.19
N ALA A 94 -9.97 -4.79 2.71
CA ALA A 94 -10.73 -3.57 2.92
C ALA A 94 -12.07 -3.60 2.19
N SER A 95 -13.14 -3.15 2.87
CA SER A 95 -14.52 -3.26 2.38
C SER A 95 -14.85 -2.31 1.21
N ASP A 96 -14.15 -1.18 1.12
CA ASP A 96 -14.40 -0.15 0.13
C ASP A 96 -13.13 0.52 -0.39
N SER A 97 -13.28 1.29 -1.46
CA SER A 97 -12.16 2.00 -2.11
C SER A 97 -11.45 2.98 -1.16
N LYS A 98 -12.21 3.72 -0.35
CA LYS A 98 -11.66 4.69 0.60
C LYS A 98 -10.75 4.02 1.63
N SER A 99 -11.21 2.91 2.19
CA SER A 99 -10.45 2.12 3.16
C SER A 99 -9.20 1.49 2.53
N LYS A 100 -9.30 0.99 1.29
CA LYS A 100 -8.14 0.49 0.53
C LYS A 100 -7.07 1.58 0.37
N HIS A 101 -7.47 2.76 -0.06
CA HIS A 101 -6.56 3.90 -0.22
C HIS A 101 -5.99 4.40 1.12
N ALA A 102 -6.73 4.32 2.21
CA ALA A 102 -6.26 4.69 3.54
C ALA A 102 -5.08 3.84 4.00
N TRP A 103 -5.08 2.54 3.74
CA TRP A 103 -3.95 1.66 4.01
C TRP A 103 -2.68 2.11 3.27
N PHE A 104 -2.79 2.38 1.98
CA PHE A 104 -1.66 2.89 1.21
C PHE A 104 -1.20 4.27 1.69
N GLY A 105 -2.13 5.14 2.08
CA GLY A 105 -1.80 6.46 2.66
C GLY A 105 -0.97 6.34 3.92
N LYS A 106 -1.33 5.44 4.83
CA LYS A 106 -0.57 5.15 6.05
C LYS A 106 0.86 4.71 5.74
N TYR A 107 1.04 3.78 4.79
CA TYR A 107 2.36 3.28 4.42
C TYR A 107 3.20 4.29 3.63
N LYS A 108 2.57 5.10 2.78
CA LYS A 108 3.25 6.24 2.13
C LYS A 108 3.80 7.23 3.17
N GLY A 109 3.04 7.52 4.23
CA GLY A 109 3.52 8.33 5.35
C GLY A 109 4.74 7.71 6.03
N ARG A 110 4.71 6.40 6.31
CA ARG A 110 5.85 5.66 6.87
C ARG A 110 7.08 5.75 5.97
N ILE A 111 6.92 5.50 4.68
CA ILE A 111 7.98 5.57 3.68
C ILE A 111 8.60 6.97 3.64
N ASN A 112 7.77 8.00 3.59
CA ASN A 112 8.23 9.39 3.54
C ASN A 112 9.03 9.78 4.79
N ASN A 113 8.53 9.43 5.98
CA ASN A 113 9.23 9.68 7.23
C ASN A 113 10.58 8.95 7.30
N TRP A 114 10.61 7.71 6.85
CA TRP A 114 11.83 6.90 6.81
C TRP A 114 12.86 7.45 5.82
N LEU A 115 12.44 7.89 4.63
CA LEU A 115 13.33 8.52 3.65
C LEU A 115 13.88 9.85 4.16
N THR A 116 13.04 10.67 4.81
CA THR A 116 13.48 11.92 5.44
C THR A 116 14.52 11.67 6.54
N ALA A 117 14.31 10.66 7.37
CA ALA A 117 15.27 10.27 8.41
C ALA A 117 16.62 9.79 7.83
N ARG A 118 16.62 9.29 6.60
CA ARG A 118 17.84 8.89 5.86
C ARG A 118 18.50 10.04 5.11
N GLY A 119 18.00 11.26 5.24
CA GLY A 119 18.59 12.48 4.68
C GLY A 119 18.06 12.89 3.31
N TYR A 120 16.98 12.28 2.82
CA TYR A 120 16.34 12.72 1.57
C TYR A 120 15.43 13.93 1.83
N ASP A 121 15.63 15.02 1.09
CA ASP A 121 14.70 16.15 1.04
C ASP A 121 13.60 15.87 0.01
N LEU A 122 12.49 15.32 0.49
CA LEU A 122 11.38 14.90 -0.38
C LEU A 122 10.75 16.05 -1.14
N LYS A 123 10.78 17.28 -0.62
CA LYS A 123 10.28 18.46 -1.33
C LYS A 123 11.18 18.75 -2.54
N SER A 124 12.48 18.85 -2.33
CA SER A 124 13.46 19.06 -3.39
C SER A 124 13.44 17.95 -4.45
N GLU A 125 13.34 16.69 -4.03
CA GLU A 125 13.26 15.55 -4.95
C GLU A 125 11.99 15.60 -5.81
N ARG A 126 10.85 15.99 -5.24
CA ARG A 126 9.58 16.17 -5.95
C ARG A 126 9.65 17.33 -6.94
N ASP A 127 10.21 18.45 -6.55
CA ASP A 127 10.37 19.61 -7.42
C ASP A 127 11.27 19.26 -8.62
N GLY A 128 12.38 18.57 -8.38
CA GLY A 128 13.26 18.06 -9.43
C GLY A 128 12.56 17.06 -10.37
N TRP A 129 11.73 16.19 -9.82
CA TRP A 129 10.93 15.26 -10.62
C TRP A 129 9.95 15.99 -11.52
N ASN A 130 9.21 16.95 -10.98
CA ASN A 130 8.28 17.78 -11.76
C ASN A 130 8.99 18.52 -12.90
N GLN A 131 10.18 19.08 -12.65
CA GLN A 131 10.98 19.74 -13.68
C GLN A 131 11.36 18.76 -14.81
N ARG A 132 11.76 17.54 -14.48
CA ARG A 132 12.08 16.49 -15.46
C ARG A 132 10.87 16.11 -16.32
N ILE A 133 9.68 16.00 -15.71
CA ILE A 133 8.43 15.71 -16.42
C ILE A 133 8.09 16.84 -17.39
N GLU A 134 8.17 18.10 -16.95
CA GLU A 134 7.87 19.26 -17.81
C GLU A 134 8.87 19.40 -18.95
N ALA A 135 10.15 19.13 -18.72
CA ALA A 135 11.17 19.13 -19.77
C ALA A 135 10.90 18.06 -20.84
N ALA A 136 10.49 16.85 -20.40
CA ALA A 136 10.14 15.76 -21.32
C ALA A 136 8.91 16.06 -22.17
N LYS A 137 7.93 16.80 -21.62
CA LYS A 137 6.73 17.22 -22.39
C LYS A 137 7.05 18.24 -23.48
N LYS A 138 8.03 19.10 -23.25
CA LYS A 138 8.44 20.15 -24.23
C LYS A 138 9.25 19.59 -25.40
N GLN A 139 9.75 18.36 -25.30
CA GLN A 139 10.54 17.70 -26.35
C GLN A 139 9.68 16.85 -27.31
N LYS A 140 8.38 16.71 -27.03
CA LYS A 140 7.40 16.04 -27.87
C LYS A 140 6.61 17.03 -28.69
#